data_357b9a2056d303f20d5cd87e1e4fc868
#
_entry.id   357b9a2056d303f20d5cd87e1e4fc868
#
_cell.length_a   1.000
_cell.length_b   1.000
_cell.length_c   1.000
_cell.angle_alpha   90.00
_cell.angle_beta   90.00
_cell.angle_gamma   90.00
#
_symmetry.space_group_name_H-M   'P 1'
#
loop_
_entity.id
_entity.type
_entity.pdbx_description
1 polymer ?
#
loop_
_entity_poly.entity_id
_entity_poly.type
_entity_poly.pdbx_seq_one_letter_code
_entity_poly.pdbx_strand_id
1 'polypeptide(L)'
;MIACCNSVRSLNGPLPVCSRAANRRCDGRERYCTRGLESINGLLLRDRGVEQIHVHHGYFSSWIAMVAARMLGIPFSMTLHGSDLLMHAAHMNTKLRECEFCITVSEFNREHIYAHYPTVDRNKVLVQRLGVEIPANSSKKRVHALGANRVPVLLAVGRLHPVKNHVFLLRACFLLRECGVRFRCLIVGDGPERAKLEFLIQELKIADLVTMVGHVPHDDIAEYYEAADLVLLTSHSEGIPLVLMEAMAHGKIVLAPSITGIPELVEAGKTGFLYAAGDLEQFVWQVEQICKSLSALGSIGRAAREHILQNFDQYKNLAKFADVFMQRIAHSDRSHADENFVLQQI
;
A
#
# COMPACT_ATOMS: atom_id res chain seq x y z
N MET A 1 11.48 -21.65 -14.27
CA MET A 1 10.28 -20.83 -14.63
C MET A 1 9.66 -20.31 -13.32
N ILE A 2 9.58 -19.00 -13.15
CA ILE A 2 9.06 -18.36 -11.94
C ILE A 2 7.56 -18.22 -12.09
N ALA A 3 6.78 -18.81 -11.20
CA ALA A 3 5.33 -18.63 -11.18
C ALA A 3 4.95 -17.54 -10.17
N CYS A 4 4.55 -16.36 -10.66
CA CYS A 4 3.87 -15.36 -9.84
C CYS A 4 2.41 -15.76 -9.65
N CYS A 5 2.00 -16.09 -8.45
CA CYS A 5 0.66 -16.59 -8.12
C CYS A 5 -0.42 -15.47 -8.07
N ASN A 6 -0.35 -14.47 -8.93
CA ASN A 6 -1.37 -13.43 -9.08
C ASN A 6 -1.96 -13.32 -10.50
N SER A 7 -1.60 -14.21 -11.43
CA SER A 7 -2.17 -14.18 -12.77
C SER A 7 -2.56 -15.56 -13.27
N VAL A 8 -3.66 -16.10 -12.75
CA VAL A 8 -4.43 -17.12 -13.47
C VAL A 8 -5.59 -16.37 -14.15
N ARG A 9 -5.29 -15.74 -15.30
CA ARG A 9 -6.32 -15.41 -16.29
C ARG A 9 -6.13 -16.30 -17.49
N SER A 10 -7.25 -16.91 -17.87
CA SER A 10 -7.58 -17.69 -19.07
C SER A 10 -7.19 -19.17 -19.05
N LEU A 11 -8.10 -19.96 -18.49
CA LEU A 11 -8.53 -21.18 -19.17
C LEU A 11 -10.05 -21.05 -19.33
N ASN A 12 -10.52 -20.98 -20.57
CA ASN A 12 -11.92 -20.89 -20.96
C ASN A 12 -12.69 -22.14 -20.53
N GLY A 13 -13.61 -21.96 -19.56
CA GLY A 13 -14.60 -22.94 -19.16
C GLY A 13 -15.31 -22.43 -17.90
N PRO A 14 -16.64 -22.42 -17.82
CA PRO A 14 -17.35 -21.93 -16.64
C PRO A 14 -17.20 -22.90 -15.49
N LEU A 15 -16.32 -22.59 -14.53
CA LEU A 15 -16.35 -23.19 -13.20
C LEU A 15 -17.49 -22.54 -12.42
N PRO A 16 -18.25 -23.28 -11.60
CA PRO A 16 -19.34 -22.70 -10.85
C PRO A 16 -18.82 -21.68 -9.86
N VAL A 17 -19.19 -20.43 -10.10
CA VAL A 17 -18.91 -19.31 -9.20
C VAL A 17 -19.72 -19.53 -7.93
N CYS A 18 -19.07 -19.87 -6.84
CA CYS A 18 -19.65 -19.83 -5.51
C CYS A 18 -19.77 -18.36 -5.08
N SER A 19 -20.71 -17.66 -5.68
CA SER A 19 -21.13 -16.33 -5.27
C SER A 19 -22.12 -16.48 -4.13
N ARG A 20 -21.69 -16.31 -2.90
CA ARG A 20 -22.40 -15.87 -1.70
C ARG A 20 -21.70 -16.38 -0.43
N ALA A 21 -20.76 -15.60 0.07
CA ALA A 21 -20.43 -15.61 1.50
C ALA A 21 -19.74 -14.31 1.88
N ALA A 22 -20.47 -13.21 1.83
CA ALA A 22 -20.15 -12.03 2.62
C ALA A 22 -20.79 -12.24 4.01
N ASN A 23 -19.99 -11.99 5.06
CA ASN A 23 -20.41 -11.89 6.46
C ASN A 23 -20.97 -13.16 7.14
N ARG A 24 -20.11 -14.10 7.52
CA ARG A 24 -20.30 -14.86 8.75
C ARG A 24 -18.95 -15.12 9.42
N ARG A 25 -18.93 -15.03 10.75
CA ARG A 25 -17.80 -15.26 11.65
C ARG A 25 -16.96 -16.47 11.23
N CYS A 26 -15.64 -16.30 11.22
CA CYS A 26 -14.65 -17.33 10.95
C CYS A 26 -14.78 -18.47 11.96
N ASP A 27 -15.60 -19.49 11.66
CA ASP A 27 -15.73 -20.69 12.46
C ASP A 27 -15.38 -21.89 11.59
N GLY A 28 -14.32 -22.62 11.94
CA GLY A 28 -13.96 -23.97 11.50
C GLY A 28 -14.01 -24.37 10.01
N ARG A 29 -14.89 -23.79 9.22
CA ARG A 29 -15.13 -24.16 7.81
C ARG A 29 -14.11 -23.59 6.82
N GLU A 30 -13.44 -22.48 7.13
CA GLU A 30 -12.40 -21.91 6.26
C GLU A 30 -11.19 -22.85 6.14
N ARG A 31 -10.88 -23.63 7.18
CA ARG A 31 -9.78 -24.60 7.17
C ARG A 31 -9.96 -25.74 6.16
N TYR A 32 -11.20 -26.10 5.80
CA TYR A 32 -11.46 -27.17 4.85
C TYR A 32 -11.41 -26.70 3.39
N CYS A 33 -11.78 -25.45 3.13
CA CYS A 33 -11.73 -24.88 1.79
C CYS A 33 -10.27 -24.60 1.34
N THR A 34 -9.41 -24.17 2.27
CA THR A 34 -7.99 -23.91 1.98
C THR A 34 -7.21 -25.18 1.70
N ARG A 35 -7.40 -26.26 2.43
CA ARG A 35 -6.72 -27.56 2.20
C ARG A 35 -6.94 -28.11 0.79
N GLY A 36 -8.10 -27.92 0.19
CA GLY A 36 -8.37 -28.32 -1.19
C GLY A 36 -7.60 -27.48 -2.21
N LEU A 37 -7.55 -26.15 -2.02
CA LEU A 37 -6.85 -25.22 -2.92
C LEU A 37 -5.32 -25.40 -2.86
N GLU A 38 -4.77 -25.67 -1.71
CA GLU A 38 -3.34 -25.92 -1.49
C GLU A 38 -2.86 -27.15 -2.28
N SER A 39 -3.62 -28.24 -2.18
CA SER A 39 -3.34 -29.50 -2.88
C SER A 39 -3.50 -29.37 -4.40
N ILE A 40 -4.53 -28.64 -4.86
CA ILE A 40 -4.77 -28.39 -6.29
C ILE A 40 -3.62 -27.59 -6.89
N ASN A 41 -3.13 -26.53 -6.23
CA ASN A 41 -2.02 -25.75 -6.75
C ASN A 41 -0.72 -26.56 -6.83
N GLY A 42 -0.42 -27.38 -5.82
CA GLY A 42 0.73 -28.29 -5.87
C GLY A 42 0.64 -29.29 -7.03
N LEU A 43 -0.53 -29.87 -7.28
CA LEU A 43 -0.75 -30.79 -8.39
C LEU A 43 -0.64 -30.09 -9.75
N LEU A 44 -1.21 -28.89 -9.90
CA LEU A 44 -1.16 -28.13 -11.16
C LEU A 44 0.24 -27.69 -11.57
N LEU A 45 1.12 -27.50 -10.60
CA LEU A 45 2.50 -27.03 -10.84
C LEU A 45 3.52 -28.18 -10.99
N ARG A 46 3.17 -29.41 -10.61
CA ARG A 46 4.09 -30.56 -10.52
C ARG A 46 4.88 -30.81 -11.81
N ASP A 47 4.21 -30.74 -12.97
CA ASP A 47 4.79 -31.08 -14.26
C ASP A 47 5.16 -29.84 -15.09
N ARG A 48 5.27 -28.66 -14.43
CA ARG A 48 5.52 -27.40 -15.12
C ARG A 48 6.95 -26.88 -14.99
N GLY A 49 7.85 -27.63 -14.37
CA GLY A 49 9.24 -27.21 -14.19
C GLY A 49 9.36 -25.91 -13.38
N VAL A 50 8.50 -25.75 -12.35
CA VAL A 50 8.55 -24.60 -11.45
C VAL A 50 9.66 -24.85 -10.43
N GLU A 51 10.60 -23.93 -10.33
CA GLU A 51 11.77 -24.01 -9.46
C GLU A 51 11.57 -23.24 -8.15
N GLN A 52 10.71 -22.22 -8.15
CA GLN A 52 10.39 -21.40 -6.97
C GLN A 52 8.99 -20.82 -7.04
N ILE A 53 8.34 -20.62 -5.89
CA ILE A 53 7.08 -19.90 -5.78
C ILE A 53 7.33 -18.57 -5.04
N HIS A 54 6.99 -17.44 -5.68
CA HIS A 54 6.96 -16.14 -5.01
C HIS A 54 5.53 -15.64 -4.88
N VAL A 55 5.19 -15.10 -3.70
CA VAL A 55 3.84 -14.63 -3.43
C VAL A 55 3.86 -13.22 -2.84
N HIS A 56 2.94 -12.39 -3.30
CA HIS A 56 2.66 -11.12 -2.68
C HIS A 56 1.57 -11.25 -1.62
N HIS A 57 1.74 -10.56 -0.50
CA HIS A 57 0.92 -10.53 0.70
C HIS A 57 1.02 -11.76 1.61
N GLY A 58 1.09 -11.46 2.89
CA GLY A 58 1.17 -12.42 4.00
C GLY A 58 -0.17 -13.07 4.40
N TYR A 59 -1.25 -12.92 3.61
CA TYR A 59 -2.56 -13.50 3.88
C TYR A 59 -2.67 -14.99 3.51
N PHE A 60 -3.81 -15.44 3.00
CA PHE A 60 -4.03 -16.82 2.56
C PHE A 60 -3.13 -17.25 1.41
N SER A 61 -2.82 -16.35 0.48
CA SER A 61 -1.94 -16.64 -0.66
C SER A 61 -0.57 -17.18 -0.22
N SER A 62 0.03 -16.60 0.81
CA SER A 62 1.32 -17.07 1.33
C SER A 62 1.24 -18.42 2.04
N TRP A 63 0.11 -18.73 2.66
CA TRP A 63 -0.11 -20.07 3.21
C TRP A 63 -0.24 -21.12 2.10
N ILE A 64 -1.03 -20.82 1.07
CA ILE A 64 -1.19 -21.70 -0.10
C ILE A 64 0.15 -21.93 -0.79
N ALA A 65 0.93 -20.86 -1.03
CA ALA A 65 2.26 -20.94 -1.63
C ALA A 65 3.23 -21.79 -0.82
N MET A 66 3.28 -21.61 0.50
CA MET A 66 4.13 -22.38 1.42
C MET A 66 3.80 -23.88 1.35
N VAL A 67 2.52 -24.24 1.40
CA VAL A 67 2.11 -25.66 1.36
C VAL A 67 2.37 -26.26 -0.02
N ALA A 68 2.06 -25.55 -1.11
CA ALA A 68 2.36 -26.00 -2.47
C ALA A 68 3.86 -26.21 -2.68
N ALA A 69 4.70 -25.30 -2.21
CA ALA A 69 6.15 -25.40 -2.29
C ALA A 69 6.68 -26.65 -1.54
N ARG A 70 6.19 -26.91 -0.34
CA ARG A 70 6.51 -28.12 0.41
C ARG A 70 6.12 -29.41 -0.33
N MET A 71 4.94 -29.43 -0.97
CA MET A 71 4.48 -30.60 -1.75
C MET A 71 5.35 -30.85 -2.98
N LEU A 72 5.93 -29.81 -3.54
CA LEU A 72 6.78 -29.86 -4.73
C LEU A 72 8.26 -30.04 -4.39
N GLY A 73 8.65 -29.88 -3.14
CA GLY A 73 10.06 -29.89 -2.72
C GLY A 73 10.87 -28.70 -3.25
N ILE A 74 10.21 -27.53 -3.44
CA ILE A 74 10.83 -26.31 -3.97
C ILE A 74 10.74 -25.18 -2.94
N PRO A 75 11.65 -24.18 -2.99
CA PRO A 75 11.58 -23.02 -2.09
C PRO A 75 10.39 -22.12 -2.39
N PHE A 76 9.95 -21.36 -1.38
CA PHE A 76 9.03 -20.25 -1.57
C PHE A 76 9.56 -18.96 -0.92
N SER A 77 9.19 -17.84 -1.49
CA SER A 77 9.50 -16.51 -0.96
C SER A 77 8.26 -15.63 -0.96
N MET A 78 8.27 -14.53 -0.21
CA MET A 78 7.12 -13.66 -0.12
C MET A 78 7.50 -12.18 -0.04
N THR A 79 6.58 -11.31 -0.50
CA THR A 79 6.64 -9.87 -0.31
C THR A 79 5.50 -9.42 0.60
N LEU A 80 5.82 -8.71 1.68
CA LEU A 80 4.89 -8.13 2.65
C LEU A 80 4.73 -6.64 2.41
N HIS A 81 3.47 -6.16 2.35
CA HIS A 81 3.15 -4.80 1.95
C HIS A 81 2.72 -3.87 3.10
N GLY A 82 2.35 -4.39 4.25
CA GLY A 82 1.95 -3.61 5.42
C GLY A 82 0.75 -4.21 6.14
N SER A 83 -0.49 -4.05 5.67
CA SER A 83 -1.68 -4.55 6.36
C SER A 83 -1.69 -6.07 6.59
N ASP A 84 -1.06 -6.81 5.74
CA ASP A 84 -0.82 -8.26 5.81
C ASP A 84 0.17 -8.67 6.92
N LEU A 85 1.01 -7.74 7.34
CA LEU A 85 1.95 -7.90 8.46
C LEU A 85 1.44 -7.25 9.75
N LEU A 86 0.92 -6.02 9.64
CA LEU A 86 0.62 -5.17 10.78
C LEU A 86 -0.77 -5.41 11.38
N MET A 87 -1.74 -5.88 10.56
CA MET A 87 -3.13 -6.02 11.00
C MET A 87 -3.61 -7.48 11.05
N HIS A 88 -3.16 -8.34 10.15
CA HIS A 88 -3.67 -9.70 9.95
C HIS A 88 -2.57 -10.71 9.70
N ALA A 89 -1.61 -10.79 10.60
CA ALA A 89 -0.41 -11.62 10.50
C ALA A 89 -0.62 -13.11 10.86
N ALA A 90 -1.74 -13.72 10.43
CA ALA A 90 -2.06 -15.11 10.75
C ALA A 90 -0.92 -16.07 10.33
N HIS A 91 -0.43 -16.86 11.28
CA HIS A 91 0.66 -17.82 11.09
C HIS A 91 1.96 -17.21 10.53
N MET A 92 2.19 -15.91 10.72
CA MET A 92 3.33 -15.21 10.13
C MET A 92 4.67 -15.78 10.59
N ASN A 93 4.79 -16.18 11.87
CA ASN A 93 6.01 -16.82 12.37
C ASN A 93 6.37 -18.08 11.58
N THR A 94 5.40 -18.94 11.27
CA THR A 94 5.63 -20.15 10.47
C THR A 94 6.03 -19.77 9.04
N LYS A 95 5.35 -18.83 8.42
CA LYS A 95 5.65 -18.40 7.04
C LYS A 95 7.05 -17.80 6.92
N LEU A 96 7.43 -16.93 7.85
CA LEU A 96 8.75 -16.29 7.89
C LEU A 96 9.88 -17.30 8.15
N ARG A 97 9.64 -18.32 8.97
CA ARG A 97 10.61 -19.38 9.22
C ARG A 97 10.83 -20.25 7.99
N GLU A 98 9.75 -20.61 7.30
CA GLU A 98 9.74 -21.54 6.18
C GLU A 98 10.11 -20.88 4.83
N CYS A 99 9.95 -19.55 4.69
CA CYS A 99 10.32 -18.89 3.45
C CYS A 99 11.83 -18.84 3.28
N GLU A 100 12.28 -18.96 2.04
CA GLU A 100 13.69 -18.80 1.67
C GLU A 100 14.15 -17.36 1.94
N PHE A 101 13.36 -16.39 1.50
CA PHE A 101 13.52 -14.97 1.83
C PHE A 101 12.19 -14.25 1.86
N CYS A 102 12.15 -13.15 2.59
CA CYS A 102 11.02 -12.24 2.69
C CYS A 102 11.44 -10.83 2.26
N ILE A 103 10.71 -10.25 1.32
CA ILE A 103 10.87 -8.85 0.95
C ILE A 103 9.80 -8.04 1.68
N THR A 104 10.17 -6.88 2.21
CA THR A 104 9.21 -5.92 2.76
C THR A 104 9.42 -4.53 2.15
N VAL A 105 8.40 -3.70 2.18
CA VAL A 105 8.38 -2.42 1.43
C VAL A 105 8.96 -1.24 2.20
N SER A 106 9.26 -1.41 3.50
CA SER A 106 9.75 -0.36 4.38
C SER A 106 10.70 -0.89 5.46
N GLU A 107 11.55 -0.02 5.97
CA GLU A 107 12.39 -0.31 7.13
C GLU A 107 11.53 -0.56 8.37
N PHE A 108 10.45 0.22 8.53
CA PHE A 108 9.49 0.03 9.61
C PHE A 108 8.95 -1.41 9.64
N ASN A 109 8.55 -1.95 8.50
CA ASN A 109 8.06 -3.32 8.41
C ASN A 109 9.15 -4.34 8.78
N ARG A 110 10.40 -4.10 8.37
CA ARG A 110 11.54 -4.95 8.73
C ARG A 110 11.79 -4.96 10.23
N GLU A 111 11.84 -3.79 10.84
CA GLU A 111 12.03 -3.67 12.29
C GLU A 111 10.83 -4.27 13.07
N HIS A 112 9.60 -4.11 12.55
CA HIS A 112 8.42 -4.77 13.11
C HIS A 112 8.57 -6.30 13.09
N ILE A 113 9.08 -6.88 11.98
CA ILE A 113 9.35 -8.32 11.90
C ILE A 113 10.35 -8.73 12.97
N TYR A 114 11.47 -8.02 13.11
CA TYR A 114 12.50 -8.37 14.10
C TYR A 114 12.02 -8.27 15.54
N ALA A 115 11.15 -7.29 15.84
CA ALA A 115 10.58 -7.12 17.16
C ALA A 115 9.56 -8.20 17.56
N HIS A 116 8.73 -8.64 16.60
CA HIS A 116 7.61 -9.55 16.89
C HIS A 116 7.90 -11.01 16.53
N TYR A 117 8.92 -11.28 15.72
CA TYR A 117 9.33 -12.62 15.28
C TYR A 117 10.84 -12.84 15.49
N PRO A 118 11.31 -12.87 16.76
CA PRO A 118 12.74 -12.85 17.08
C PRO A 118 13.51 -14.10 16.62
N THR A 119 12.83 -15.18 16.27
CA THR A 119 13.42 -16.42 15.75
C THR A 119 13.68 -16.38 14.25
N VAL A 120 13.29 -15.32 13.56
CA VAL A 120 13.49 -15.16 12.11
C VAL A 120 14.94 -14.79 11.83
N ASP A 121 15.55 -15.50 10.90
CA ASP A 121 16.88 -15.15 10.39
C ASP A 121 16.82 -13.78 9.71
N ARG A 122 17.55 -12.82 10.26
CA ARG A 122 17.58 -11.42 9.78
C ARG A 122 18.10 -11.31 8.34
N ASN A 123 18.96 -12.25 7.90
CA ASN A 123 19.48 -12.28 6.53
C ASN A 123 18.42 -12.63 5.49
N LYS A 124 17.31 -13.22 5.90
CA LYS A 124 16.17 -13.54 5.04
C LYS A 124 15.25 -12.34 4.77
N VAL A 125 15.33 -11.28 5.58
CA VAL A 125 14.39 -10.14 5.49
C VAL A 125 15.05 -8.96 4.79
N LEU A 126 14.56 -8.67 3.60
CA LEU A 126 15.08 -7.63 2.72
C LEU A 126 14.10 -6.47 2.64
N VAL A 127 14.61 -5.25 2.47
CA VAL A 127 13.78 -4.09 2.18
C VAL A 127 13.94 -3.71 0.71
N GLN A 128 12.81 -3.72 -0.01
CA GLN A 128 12.75 -3.23 -1.38
C GLN A 128 11.53 -2.30 -1.52
N ARG A 129 11.79 -1.03 -1.68
CA ARG A 129 10.76 0.00 -1.80
C ARG A 129 9.96 -0.19 -3.09
N LEU A 130 8.66 0.04 -3.01
CA LEU A 130 7.79 0.18 -4.17
C LEU A 130 8.10 1.49 -4.90
N GLY A 131 7.46 1.69 -6.03
CA GLY A 131 7.53 2.94 -6.79
C GLY A 131 6.23 3.23 -7.50
N VAL A 132 6.14 4.44 -8.02
CA VAL A 132 5.05 4.90 -8.86
C VAL A 132 5.58 5.41 -10.19
N GLU A 133 4.72 5.44 -11.18
CA GLU A 133 5.04 6.08 -12.46
C GLU A 133 5.20 7.60 -12.28
N ILE A 134 6.25 8.15 -12.89
CA ILE A 134 6.53 9.58 -12.79
C ILE A 134 5.88 10.32 -13.96
N PRO A 135 4.90 11.19 -13.71
CA PRO A 135 4.25 11.95 -14.78
C PRO A 135 5.27 12.81 -15.55
N ALA A 136 5.29 12.67 -16.87
CA ALA A 136 6.27 13.35 -17.73
C ALA A 136 6.22 14.89 -17.66
N ASN A 137 5.06 15.49 -17.33
CA ASN A 137 4.81 16.93 -17.52
C ASN A 137 4.03 17.62 -16.37
N SER A 138 4.15 17.15 -15.11
CA SER A 138 3.40 17.76 -14.00
C SER A 138 3.82 19.20 -13.64
N SER A 139 4.96 19.68 -14.15
CA SER A 139 5.55 20.97 -13.71
C SER A 139 5.25 22.17 -14.63
N LYS A 140 4.75 21.99 -15.85
CA LYS A 140 4.64 23.10 -16.81
C LYS A 140 3.28 23.80 -16.88
N LYS A 141 2.21 23.20 -16.35
CA LYS A 141 0.85 23.76 -16.58
C LYS A 141 0.25 24.56 -15.42
N ARG A 142 0.78 24.52 -14.20
CA ARG A 142 0.15 25.27 -13.08
C ARG A 142 1.12 25.82 -12.03
N VAL A 143 2.11 26.61 -12.40
CA VAL A 143 2.37 27.82 -11.59
C VAL A 143 1.46 28.92 -12.13
N HIS A 144 0.18 28.67 -12.18
CA HIS A 144 -0.77 29.77 -12.27
C HIS A 144 -0.77 30.43 -10.91
N ALA A 145 -0.27 31.67 -10.89
CA ALA A 145 -0.44 32.57 -9.78
C ALA A 145 -1.84 32.36 -9.18
N LEU A 146 -1.89 31.77 -7.99
CA LEU A 146 -3.13 31.65 -7.23
C LEU A 146 -3.62 33.08 -7.04
N GLY A 147 -4.63 33.50 -7.81
CA GLY A 147 -5.32 34.74 -7.55
C GLY A 147 -5.76 34.71 -6.08
N ALA A 148 -5.63 35.82 -5.36
CA ALA A 148 -5.88 35.92 -3.92
C ALA A 148 -7.27 35.40 -3.46
N ASN A 149 -8.13 34.99 -4.38
CA ASN A 149 -9.51 34.54 -4.14
C ASN A 149 -9.81 33.10 -4.52
N ARG A 150 -8.81 32.29 -4.94
CA ARG A 150 -9.05 30.88 -5.27
C ARG A 150 -9.29 30.06 -4.01
N VAL A 151 -10.35 29.24 -4.04
CA VAL A 151 -10.67 28.28 -2.97
C VAL A 151 -9.76 27.07 -3.08
N PRO A 152 -8.97 26.73 -2.04
CA PRO A 152 -8.12 25.54 -2.03
C PRO A 152 -8.89 24.24 -2.26
N VAL A 153 -8.29 23.31 -3.02
CA VAL A 153 -8.83 21.98 -3.26
C VAL A 153 -8.05 20.97 -2.42
N LEU A 154 -8.72 20.37 -1.45
CA LEU A 154 -8.24 19.26 -0.64
C LEU A 154 -8.64 17.95 -1.32
N LEU A 155 -7.74 16.99 -1.42
CA LEU A 155 -8.01 15.70 -2.07
C LEU A 155 -7.68 14.56 -1.13
N ALA A 156 -8.58 13.60 -0.98
CA ALA A 156 -8.33 12.31 -0.36
C ALA A 156 -8.63 11.20 -1.37
N VAL A 157 -7.68 10.30 -1.60
CA VAL A 157 -7.81 9.17 -2.52
C VAL A 157 -7.66 7.86 -1.76
N GLY A 158 -8.62 6.95 -1.93
CA GLY A 158 -8.53 5.64 -1.32
C GLY A 158 -9.87 4.92 -1.20
N ARG A 159 -9.81 3.62 -0.92
CA ARG A 159 -11.02 2.83 -0.66
C ARG A 159 -11.77 3.39 0.54
N LEU A 160 -13.09 3.44 0.48
CA LEU A 160 -13.93 3.84 1.61
C LEU A 160 -14.06 2.66 2.61
N HIS A 161 -12.97 2.44 3.35
CA HIS A 161 -12.81 1.35 4.31
C HIS A 161 -12.40 1.91 5.68
N PRO A 162 -12.79 1.30 6.81
CA PRO A 162 -12.48 1.81 8.15
C PRO A 162 -11.00 2.16 8.37
N VAL A 163 -10.07 1.39 7.77
CA VAL A 163 -8.63 1.65 7.91
C VAL A 163 -8.21 3.02 7.35
N LYS A 164 -8.93 3.58 6.37
CA LYS A 164 -8.65 4.89 5.76
C LYS A 164 -9.20 6.07 6.57
N ASN A 165 -10.09 5.79 7.54
CA ASN A 165 -10.59 6.74 8.53
C ASN A 165 -11.15 8.05 7.94
N HIS A 166 -11.96 7.94 6.87
CA HIS A 166 -12.61 9.12 6.27
C HIS A 166 -13.55 9.84 7.24
N VAL A 167 -14.04 9.18 8.30
CA VAL A 167 -14.81 9.81 9.37
C VAL A 167 -14.02 10.94 10.03
N PHE A 168 -12.73 10.71 10.30
CA PHE A 168 -11.82 11.73 10.84
C PHE A 168 -11.70 12.91 9.88
N LEU A 169 -11.55 12.67 8.58
CA LEU A 169 -11.48 13.71 7.55
C LEU A 169 -12.75 14.56 7.53
N LEU A 170 -13.95 13.95 7.56
CA LEU A 170 -15.22 14.67 7.56
C LEU A 170 -15.39 15.55 8.80
N ARG A 171 -14.98 15.06 9.99
CA ARG A 171 -14.95 15.85 11.22
C ARG A 171 -13.98 17.02 11.11
N ALA A 172 -12.81 16.81 10.51
CA ALA A 172 -11.86 17.89 10.23
C ALA A 172 -12.45 18.93 9.27
N CYS A 173 -13.14 18.52 8.21
CA CYS A 173 -13.83 19.44 7.30
C CYS A 173 -14.89 20.29 8.02
N PHE A 174 -15.64 19.69 8.95
CA PHE A 174 -16.58 20.42 9.79
C PHE A 174 -15.87 21.49 10.63
N LEU A 175 -14.80 21.14 11.35
CA LEU A 175 -14.04 22.07 12.17
C LEU A 175 -13.37 23.17 11.35
N LEU A 176 -12.82 22.86 10.20
CA LEU A 176 -12.25 23.85 9.27
C LEU A 176 -13.30 24.89 8.84
N ARG A 177 -14.54 24.45 8.57
CA ARG A 177 -15.64 25.36 8.29
C ARG A 177 -15.95 26.26 9.47
N GLU A 178 -16.03 25.70 10.69
CA GLU A 178 -16.29 26.49 11.91
C GLU A 178 -15.16 27.52 12.18
N CYS A 179 -13.92 27.20 11.78
CA CYS A 179 -12.78 28.13 11.81
C CYS A 179 -12.79 29.15 10.65
N GLY A 180 -13.80 29.15 9.78
CA GLY A 180 -13.92 30.08 8.66
C GLY A 180 -12.95 29.83 7.50
N VAL A 181 -12.33 28.64 7.43
CA VAL A 181 -11.43 28.23 6.34
C VAL A 181 -12.26 27.93 5.10
N ARG A 182 -11.95 28.59 3.98
CA ARG A 182 -12.58 28.30 2.68
C ARG A 182 -11.80 27.19 1.98
N PHE A 183 -12.48 26.11 1.60
CA PHE A 183 -11.90 24.98 0.86
C PHE A 183 -13.00 24.21 0.10
N ARG A 184 -12.58 23.32 -0.79
CA ARG A 184 -13.38 22.23 -1.34
C ARG A 184 -12.64 20.92 -1.07
N CYS A 185 -13.34 19.88 -0.61
CA CYS A 185 -12.76 18.58 -0.35
C CYS A 185 -13.33 17.56 -1.34
N LEU A 186 -12.45 16.88 -2.08
CA LEU A 186 -12.80 15.80 -2.98
C LEU A 186 -12.35 14.48 -2.35
N ILE A 187 -13.27 13.53 -2.22
CA ILE A 187 -12.99 12.17 -1.76
C ILE A 187 -13.18 11.24 -2.95
N VAL A 188 -12.07 10.70 -3.46
CA VAL A 188 -12.03 9.79 -4.60
C VAL A 188 -11.86 8.36 -4.11
N GLY A 189 -12.78 7.51 -4.50
CA GLY A 189 -12.81 6.09 -4.15
C GLY A 189 -14.21 5.60 -3.82
N ASP A 190 -14.33 4.30 -3.62
CA ASP A 190 -15.58 3.65 -3.22
C ASP A 190 -15.29 2.54 -2.20
N GLY A 191 -16.34 2.06 -1.53
CA GLY A 191 -16.19 1.00 -0.54
C GLY A 191 -17.35 0.91 0.44
N PRO A 192 -17.25 -0.04 1.40
CA PRO A 192 -18.35 -0.38 2.29
C PRO A 192 -18.80 0.76 3.23
N GLU A 193 -17.97 1.78 3.46
CA GLU A 193 -18.35 2.92 4.31
C GLU A 193 -19.09 4.04 3.57
N ARG A 194 -19.32 3.94 2.24
CA ARG A 194 -19.92 5.01 1.44
C ARG A 194 -21.20 5.57 2.06
N ALA A 195 -22.19 4.74 2.29
CA ALA A 195 -23.48 5.18 2.83
C ALA A 195 -23.36 5.85 4.22
N LYS A 196 -22.47 5.35 5.06
CA LYS A 196 -22.16 5.94 6.39
C LYS A 196 -21.54 7.34 6.25
N LEU A 197 -20.61 7.50 5.31
CA LEU A 197 -19.93 8.77 5.08
C LEU A 197 -20.88 9.81 4.45
N GLU A 198 -21.71 9.41 3.50
CA GLU A 198 -22.76 10.28 2.92
C GLU A 198 -23.76 10.75 4.00
N PHE A 199 -24.18 9.85 4.89
CA PHE A 199 -25.02 10.22 6.04
C PHE A 199 -24.32 11.25 6.94
N LEU A 200 -23.04 11.01 7.29
CA LEU A 200 -22.26 11.92 8.14
C LEU A 200 -22.06 13.29 7.50
N ILE A 201 -21.89 13.38 6.18
CA ILE A 201 -21.81 14.67 5.44
C ILE A 201 -23.08 15.49 5.63
N GLN A 202 -24.25 14.83 5.57
CA GLN A 202 -25.53 15.51 5.79
C GLN A 202 -25.72 15.92 7.25
N GLU A 203 -25.38 15.05 8.19
CA GLU A 203 -25.44 15.34 9.64
C GLU A 203 -24.58 16.53 10.02
N LEU A 204 -23.34 16.59 9.52
CA LEU A 204 -22.42 17.70 9.74
C LEU A 204 -22.74 18.95 8.89
N LYS A 205 -23.70 18.87 7.97
CA LYS A 205 -24.12 19.95 7.06
C LYS A 205 -22.95 20.52 6.24
N ILE A 206 -22.07 19.65 5.72
CA ILE A 206 -20.88 20.02 4.91
C ILE A 206 -20.98 19.56 3.46
N ALA A 207 -22.18 19.30 2.97
CA ALA A 207 -22.42 18.83 1.60
C ALA A 207 -22.03 19.85 0.51
N ASP A 208 -21.96 21.12 0.85
CA ASP A 208 -21.48 22.21 -0.01
C ASP A 208 -19.95 22.26 -0.13
N LEU A 209 -19.23 21.66 0.81
CA LEU A 209 -17.76 21.64 0.88
C LEU A 209 -17.15 20.31 0.44
N VAL A 210 -17.83 19.19 0.66
CA VAL A 210 -17.31 17.84 0.46
C VAL A 210 -18.04 17.15 -0.68
N THR A 211 -17.28 16.65 -1.66
CA THR A 211 -17.80 15.87 -2.78
C THR A 211 -17.26 14.44 -2.73
N MET A 212 -18.17 13.46 -2.65
CA MET A 212 -17.87 12.05 -2.80
C MET A 212 -17.86 11.70 -4.29
N VAL A 213 -16.68 11.66 -4.91
CA VAL A 213 -16.51 11.47 -6.36
C VAL A 213 -16.89 10.04 -6.80
N GLY A 214 -16.64 9.06 -5.95
CA GLY A 214 -16.80 7.66 -6.30
C GLY A 214 -15.53 7.03 -6.85
N HIS A 215 -15.67 5.84 -7.45
CA HIS A 215 -14.55 5.14 -8.07
C HIS A 215 -14.10 5.87 -9.34
N VAL A 216 -12.80 6.11 -9.42
CA VAL A 216 -12.13 6.69 -10.59
C VAL A 216 -11.11 5.65 -11.09
N PRO A 217 -11.09 5.33 -12.40
CA PRO A 217 -10.04 4.48 -12.99
C PRO A 217 -8.65 5.05 -12.75
N HIS A 218 -7.65 4.16 -12.67
CA HIS A 218 -6.27 4.59 -12.41
C HIS A 218 -5.74 5.58 -13.45
N ASP A 219 -6.11 5.41 -14.71
CA ASP A 219 -5.67 6.28 -15.81
C ASP A 219 -6.23 7.70 -15.70
N ASP A 220 -7.37 7.88 -15.04
CA ASP A 220 -8.06 9.17 -14.89
C ASP A 220 -7.71 9.88 -13.56
N ILE A 221 -7.04 9.23 -12.63
CA ILE A 221 -6.75 9.79 -11.28
C ILE A 221 -5.80 10.98 -11.35
N ALA A 222 -4.96 11.05 -12.38
CA ALA A 222 -4.00 12.13 -12.58
C ALA A 222 -4.66 13.52 -12.60
N GLU A 223 -5.86 13.65 -13.19
CA GLU A 223 -6.59 14.90 -13.24
C GLU A 223 -6.98 15.42 -11.85
N TYR A 224 -7.32 14.53 -10.93
CA TYR A 224 -7.61 14.87 -9.53
C TYR A 224 -6.38 15.32 -8.78
N TYR A 225 -5.25 14.63 -8.97
CA TYR A 225 -3.97 15.12 -8.42
C TYR A 225 -3.62 16.49 -8.99
N GLU A 226 -3.74 16.71 -10.29
CA GLU A 226 -3.48 18.02 -10.89
C GLU A 226 -4.38 19.12 -10.33
N ALA A 227 -5.64 18.83 -10.10
CA ALA A 227 -6.61 19.78 -9.55
C ALA A 227 -6.36 20.13 -8.08
N ALA A 228 -5.76 19.22 -7.30
CA ALA A 228 -5.54 19.37 -5.88
C ALA A 228 -4.46 20.40 -5.54
N ASP A 229 -4.63 21.08 -4.43
CA ASP A 229 -3.63 21.95 -3.80
C ASP A 229 -2.96 21.23 -2.63
N LEU A 230 -3.70 20.38 -1.91
CA LEU A 230 -3.25 19.60 -0.76
C LEU A 230 -3.87 18.20 -0.82
N VAL A 231 -3.05 17.17 -0.71
CA VAL A 231 -3.50 15.78 -0.62
C VAL A 231 -3.43 15.30 0.82
N LEU A 232 -4.53 14.74 1.30
CA LEU A 232 -4.74 14.36 2.69
C LEU A 232 -4.81 12.85 2.83
N LEU A 233 -4.11 12.31 3.82
CA LEU A 233 -4.25 10.93 4.26
C LEU A 233 -4.61 10.91 5.74
N THR A 234 -5.61 10.07 6.09
CA THR A 234 -6.13 9.97 7.47
C THR A 234 -6.12 8.55 8.01
N SER A 235 -5.43 7.65 7.36
CA SER A 235 -5.40 6.21 7.64
C SER A 235 -4.92 5.88 9.06
N HIS A 236 -5.47 4.82 9.63
CA HIS A 236 -4.99 4.22 10.89
C HIS A 236 -3.74 3.35 10.71
N SER A 237 -3.54 2.79 9.52
CA SER A 237 -2.39 1.92 9.22
C SER A 237 -2.11 1.93 7.72
N GLU A 238 -0.84 1.98 7.36
CA GLU A 238 -0.33 1.90 6.00
C GLU A 238 1.00 1.10 5.98
N GLY A 239 1.35 0.53 4.83
CA GLY A 239 2.75 0.19 4.57
C GLY A 239 3.52 1.45 4.19
N ILE A 240 3.75 1.65 2.89
CA ILE A 240 4.06 2.97 2.31
C ILE A 240 2.94 3.28 1.29
N PRO A 241 2.16 4.34 1.51
CA PRO A 241 0.94 4.58 0.73
C PRO A 241 1.25 5.10 -0.68
N LEU A 242 0.84 4.35 -1.71
CA LEU A 242 1.01 4.72 -3.12
C LEU A 242 0.36 6.07 -3.44
N VAL A 243 -0.80 6.35 -2.86
CA VAL A 243 -1.52 7.63 -3.07
C VAL A 243 -0.70 8.87 -2.67
N LEU A 244 0.16 8.76 -1.65
CA LEU A 244 1.09 9.83 -1.29
C LEU A 244 2.26 9.91 -2.27
N MET A 245 2.80 8.75 -2.71
CA MET A 245 3.84 8.74 -3.74
C MET A 245 3.34 9.39 -5.03
N GLU A 246 2.14 9.03 -5.49
CA GLU A 246 1.50 9.60 -6.68
C GLU A 246 1.29 11.12 -6.53
N ALA A 247 0.73 11.57 -5.41
CA ALA A 247 0.56 12.99 -5.12
C ALA A 247 1.90 13.75 -5.16
N MET A 248 2.92 13.21 -4.50
CA MET A 248 4.26 13.79 -4.46
C MET A 248 4.93 13.76 -5.85
N ALA A 249 4.72 12.71 -6.66
CA ALA A 249 5.16 12.62 -8.05
C ALA A 249 4.54 13.74 -8.92
N HIS A 250 3.30 14.14 -8.63
CA HIS A 250 2.64 15.30 -9.22
C HIS A 250 3.09 16.65 -8.60
N GLY A 251 4.07 16.63 -7.68
CA GLY A 251 4.56 17.84 -7.00
C GLY A 251 3.55 18.48 -6.06
N LYS A 252 2.61 17.68 -5.52
CA LYS A 252 1.60 18.16 -4.58
C LYS A 252 2.10 18.19 -3.16
N ILE A 253 1.56 19.13 -2.38
CA ILE A 253 1.75 19.14 -0.94
C ILE A 253 0.93 18.01 -0.34
N VAL A 254 1.50 17.26 0.59
CA VAL A 254 0.83 16.16 1.28
C VAL A 254 0.79 16.42 2.78
N LEU A 255 -0.30 16.01 3.43
CA LEU A 255 -0.42 15.96 4.89
C LEU A 255 -0.91 14.56 5.28
N ALA A 256 -0.14 13.87 6.11
CA ALA A 256 -0.37 12.47 6.48
C ALA A 256 -0.10 12.22 7.97
N PRO A 257 -0.67 11.16 8.57
CA PRO A 257 -0.35 10.78 9.94
C PRO A 257 1.09 10.24 10.03
N SER A 258 1.77 10.56 11.12
CA SER A 258 3.11 10.02 11.43
C SER A 258 3.00 8.59 11.96
N ILE A 259 2.69 7.63 11.08
CA ILE A 259 2.54 6.21 11.43
C ILE A 259 3.32 5.32 10.46
N THR A 260 3.70 4.15 10.95
CA THR A 260 4.26 3.04 10.18
C THR A 260 5.36 3.48 9.20
N GLY A 261 5.27 3.15 7.92
CA GLY A 261 6.26 3.54 6.89
C GLY A 261 6.08 4.97 6.33
N ILE A 262 5.08 5.74 6.75
CA ILE A 262 4.84 7.09 6.20
C ILE A 262 6.02 8.04 6.45
N PRO A 263 6.67 8.07 7.64
CA PRO A 263 7.84 8.91 7.87
C PRO A 263 9.07 8.57 7.00
N GLU A 264 9.11 7.39 6.38
CA GLU A 264 10.15 7.04 5.40
C GLU A 264 9.89 7.67 4.02
N LEU A 265 8.63 8.01 3.74
CA LEU A 265 8.20 8.64 2.50
C LEU A 265 8.16 10.17 2.61
N VAL A 266 7.66 10.69 3.73
CA VAL A 266 7.41 12.13 3.93
C VAL A 266 8.35 12.68 4.99
N GLU A 267 9.27 13.55 4.56
CA GLU A 267 10.13 14.33 5.45
C GLU A 267 9.37 15.61 5.88
N ALA A 268 9.00 15.66 7.18
CA ALA A 268 8.18 16.75 7.72
C ALA A 268 8.80 18.14 7.48
N GLY A 269 8.03 19.06 6.89
CA GLY A 269 8.46 20.42 6.55
C GLY A 269 9.37 20.52 5.33
N LYS A 270 9.81 19.42 4.73
CA LYS A 270 10.70 19.39 3.56
C LYS A 270 10.00 18.85 2.31
N THR A 271 9.40 17.67 2.39
CA THR A 271 8.69 17.03 1.28
C THR A 271 7.18 16.91 1.50
N GLY A 272 6.70 17.35 2.65
CA GLY A 272 5.29 17.32 3.05
C GLY A 272 5.13 17.61 4.52
N PHE A 273 3.96 17.32 5.07
CA PHE A 273 3.63 17.54 6.46
C PHE A 273 3.16 16.26 7.13
N LEU A 274 3.50 16.10 8.41
CA LEU A 274 3.08 14.99 9.24
C LEU A 274 2.33 15.51 10.47
N TYR A 275 1.30 14.77 10.89
CA TYR A 275 0.57 15.04 12.14
C TYR A 275 0.52 13.79 13.02
N ALA A 276 0.33 13.96 14.33
CA ALA A 276 0.18 12.85 15.27
C ALA A 276 -1.13 12.10 14.99
N ALA A 277 -1.06 10.78 14.83
CA ALA A 277 -2.22 9.98 14.50
C ALA A 277 -3.37 10.16 15.49
N GLY A 278 -4.57 10.47 14.98
CA GLY A 278 -5.75 10.70 15.79
C GLY A 278 -5.86 12.12 16.39
N ASP A 279 -4.84 12.95 16.25
CA ASP A 279 -4.87 14.35 16.72
C ASP A 279 -5.61 15.22 15.70
N LEU A 280 -6.91 15.38 15.93
CA LEU A 280 -7.81 16.15 15.06
C LEU A 280 -7.52 17.65 15.11
N GLU A 281 -7.13 18.16 16.26
CA GLU A 281 -6.82 19.60 16.46
C GLU A 281 -5.55 19.97 15.70
N GLN A 282 -4.49 19.19 15.83
CA GLN A 282 -3.25 19.38 15.09
C GLN A 282 -3.48 19.28 13.57
N PHE A 283 -4.27 18.30 13.13
CA PHE A 283 -4.61 18.14 11.71
C PHE A 283 -5.32 19.39 11.17
N VAL A 284 -6.37 19.85 11.85
CA VAL A 284 -7.14 21.04 11.45
C VAL A 284 -6.26 22.28 11.41
N TRP A 285 -5.45 22.49 12.45
CA TRP A 285 -4.49 23.60 12.52
C TRP A 285 -3.49 23.56 11.34
N GLN A 286 -2.92 22.40 11.05
CA GLN A 286 -1.98 22.27 9.93
C GLN A 286 -2.65 22.53 8.57
N VAL A 287 -3.85 22.00 8.31
CA VAL A 287 -4.60 22.29 7.08
C VAL A 287 -4.86 23.78 6.95
N GLU A 288 -5.27 24.43 8.02
CA GLU A 288 -5.49 25.89 8.04
C GLU A 288 -4.21 26.66 7.68
N GLN A 289 -3.06 26.35 8.32
CA GLN A 289 -1.78 27.02 8.04
C GLN A 289 -1.31 26.77 6.60
N ILE A 290 -1.45 25.53 6.10
CA ILE A 290 -1.10 25.19 4.72
C ILE A 290 -1.98 25.98 3.75
N CYS A 291 -3.29 26.02 3.95
CA CYS A 291 -4.21 26.76 3.08
C CYS A 291 -3.90 28.27 3.05
N LYS A 292 -3.51 28.86 4.15
CA LYS A 292 -3.09 30.28 4.23
C LYS A 292 -1.77 30.56 3.50
N SER A 293 -0.91 29.56 3.37
CA SER A 293 0.48 29.70 2.88
C SER A 293 0.75 29.00 1.55
N LEU A 294 -0.27 28.48 0.85
CA LEU A 294 -0.12 27.65 -0.36
C LEU A 294 0.82 28.24 -1.41
N SER A 295 0.77 29.56 -1.63
CA SER A 295 1.62 30.26 -2.59
C SER A 295 3.12 30.21 -2.22
N ALA A 296 3.44 30.13 -0.94
CA ALA A 296 4.82 30.06 -0.42
C ALA A 296 5.37 28.62 -0.38
N LEU A 297 4.48 27.62 -0.39
CA LEU A 297 4.86 26.21 -0.21
C LEU A 297 5.25 25.47 -1.51
N GLY A 298 5.36 26.15 -2.63
CA GLY A 298 5.75 25.55 -3.90
C GLY A 298 7.12 24.85 -3.90
N SER A 299 8.03 25.25 -3.01
CA SER A 299 9.31 24.57 -2.80
C SER A 299 9.15 23.17 -2.21
N ILE A 300 8.17 22.96 -1.31
CA ILE A 300 7.86 21.65 -0.69
C ILE A 300 7.35 20.69 -1.76
N GLY A 301 6.41 21.11 -2.62
CA GLY A 301 5.93 20.27 -3.71
C GLY A 301 7.05 19.87 -4.69
N ARG A 302 7.98 20.78 -5.01
CA ARG A 302 9.15 20.43 -5.85
C ARG A 302 10.08 19.46 -5.15
N ALA A 303 10.38 19.66 -3.87
CA ALA A 303 11.20 18.74 -3.09
C ALA A 303 10.53 17.36 -2.94
N ALA A 304 9.21 17.32 -2.75
CA ALA A 304 8.43 16.09 -2.76
C ALA A 304 8.62 15.30 -4.06
N ARG A 305 8.44 15.97 -5.21
CA ARG A 305 8.62 15.34 -6.52
C ARG A 305 10.05 14.82 -6.72
N GLU A 306 11.05 15.61 -6.37
CA GLU A 306 12.45 15.22 -6.48
C GLU A 306 12.75 13.98 -5.62
N HIS A 307 12.20 13.94 -4.41
CA HIS A 307 12.32 12.79 -3.51
C HIS A 307 11.74 11.51 -4.13
N ILE A 308 10.57 11.60 -4.79
CA ILE A 308 9.98 10.45 -5.48
C ILE A 308 10.84 10.02 -6.68
N LEU A 309 11.32 10.95 -7.50
CA LEU A 309 12.20 10.66 -8.64
C LEU A 309 13.47 9.89 -8.24
N GLN A 310 14.02 10.23 -7.07
CA GLN A 310 15.26 9.63 -6.58
C GLN A 310 15.03 8.26 -5.94
N ASN A 311 13.94 8.10 -5.16
CA ASN A 311 13.78 6.97 -4.24
C ASN A 311 12.60 6.04 -4.57
N PHE A 312 11.59 6.51 -5.32
CA PHE A 312 10.34 5.80 -5.54
C PHE A 312 9.90 5.76 -7.02
N ASP A 313 10.86 5.87 -7.94
CA ASP A 313 10.62 5.65 -9.37
C ASP A 313 10.33 4.16 -9.61
N GLN A 314 9.16 3.86 -10.21
CA GLN A 314 8.70 2.50 -10.42
C GLN A 314 9.66 1.65 -11.23
N TYR A 315 10.19 2.19 -12.33
CA TYR A 315 11.07 1.43 -13.23
C TYR A 315 12.40 1.12 -12.56
N LYS A 316 12.99 2.09 -11.86
CA LYS A 316 14.23 1.89 -11.11
C LYS A 316 14.06 0.90 -9.98
N ASN A 317 12.97 1.01 -9.23
CA ASN A 317 12.72 0.14 -8.09
C ASN A 317 12.32 -1.27 -8.52
N LEU A 318 11.61 -1.43 -9.64
CA LEU A 318 11.33 -2.74 -10.23
C LEU A 318 12.60 -3.44 -10.73
N ALA A 319 13.51 -2.70 -11.38
CA ALA A 319 14.81 -3.25 -11.79
C ALA A 319 15.60 -3.74 -10.55
N LYS A 320 15.71 -2.91 -9.50
CA LYS A 320 16.35 -3.31 -8.24
C LYS A 320 15.68 -4.52 -7.59
N PHE A 321 14.34 -4.58 -7.62
CA PHE A 321 13.60 -5.72 -7.12
C PHE A 321 14.00 -7.00 -7.88
N ALA A 322 14.04 -6.92 -9.22
CA ALA A 322 14.42 -8.06 -10.05
C ALA A 322 15.86 -8.51 -9.75
N ASP A 323 16.81 -7.59 -9.61
CA ASP A 323 18.20 -7.91 -9.28
C ASP A 323 18.32 -8.59 -7.93
N VAL A 324 17.70 -8.04 -6.89
CA VAL A 324 17.69 -8.62 -5.53
C VAL A 324 17.05 -10.02 -5.56
N PHE A 325 15.94 -10.15 -6.26
CA PHE A 325 15.21 -11.40 -6.39
C PHE A 325 16.06 -12.49 -7.07
N MET A 326 16.65 -12.18 -8.22
CA MET A 326 17.51 -13.11 -8.96
C MET A 326 18.76 -13.50 -8.19
N GLN A 327 19.40 -12.57 -7.46
CA GLN A 327 20.52 -12.87 -6.61
C GLN A 327 20.14 -13.86 -5.50
N ARG A 328 18.96 -13.73 -4.90
CA ARG A 328 18.50 -14.64 -3.84
C ARG A 328 18.20 -16.03 -4.37
N ILE A 329 17.60 -16.16 -5.55
CA ILE A 329 17.39 -17.47 -6.17
C ILE A 329 18.74 -18.15 -6.45
N ALA A 330 19.68 -17.45 -7.07
CA ALA A 330 20.99 -18.01 -7.41
C ALA A 330 21.82 -18.46 -6.17
N HIS A 331 21.57 -17.86 -4.99
CA HIS A 331 22.19 -18.29 -3.74
C HIS A 331 21.52 -19.54 -3.16
N SER A 332 20.19 -19.64 -3.29
CA SER A 332 19.43 -20.82 -2.87
C SER A 332 19.88 -22.08 -3.60
N ASP A 333 20.06 -22.00 -4.93
CA ASP A 333 20.50 -23.14 -5.74
C ASP A 333 21.88 -23.69 -5.29
N ARG A 334 22.80 -22.82 -4.89
CA ARG A 334 24.12 -23.22 -4.40
C ARG A 334 24.07 -23.91 -3.04
N SER A 335 23.29 -23.41 -2.12
CA SER A 335 23.15 -23.97 -0.77
C SER A 335 22.53 -25.39 -0.82
N HIS A 336 21.53 -25.59 -1.66
CA HIS A 336 20.92 -26.92 -1.86
C HIS A 336 21.82 -27.89 -2.61
N ALA A 337 22.68 -27.42 -3.51
CA ALA A 337 23.67 -28.27 -4.17
C ALA A 337 24.74 -28.75 -3.19
N ASP A 338 25.20 -27.89 -2.28
CA ASP A 338 26.22 -28.23 -1.26
C ASP A 338 25.65 -29.20 -0.19
N GLU A 339 24.40 -29.01 0.27
CA GLU A 339 23.75 -29.95 1.20
C GLU A 339 23.56 -31.34 0.58
N ASN A 340 23.14 -31.42 -0.68
CA ASN A 340 23.00 -32.70 -1.38
C ASN A 340 24.34 -33.38 -1.62
N PHE A 341 25.42 -32.62 -1.82
CA PHE A 341 26.78 -33.18 -1.95
C PHE A 341 27.29 -33.79 -0.64
N VAL A 342 26.98 -33.15 0.50
CA VAL A 342 27.36 -33.66 1.83
C VAL A 342 26.56 -34.92 2.19
N LEU A 343 25.27 -34.99 1.83
CA LEU A 343 24.42 -36.18 2.12
C LEU A 343 24.76 -37.40 1.23
N GLN A 344 25.44 -37.22 0.10
CA GLN A 344 25.93 -38.31 -0.75
C GLN A 344 27.27 -38.88 -0.30
N GLN A 345 27.93 -38.25 0.69
CA GLN A 345 29.20 -38.73 1.25
C GLN A 345 29.08 -39.39 2.63
N ILE A 346 27.86 -39.53 3.18
CA ILE A 346 27.53 -40.27 4.39
C ILE A 346 26.79 -41.56 4.02
#